data_554170e54e7727d1b6cbf873ae1793ac
#
_entry.id   554170e54e7727d1b6cbf873ae1793ac
#
_cell.length_a   1.000
_cell.length_b   1.000
_cell.length_c   1.000
_cell.angle_alpha   90.00
_cell.angle_beta   90.00
_cell.angle_gamma   90.00
#
_symmetry.space_group_name_H-M   'P 1'
#
loop_
_entity.id
_entity.type
_entity.pdbx_description
1 polymer ?
#
loop_
_entity_poly.entity_id
_entity_poly.type
_entity_poly.pdbx_seq_one_letter_code
_entity_poly.pdbx_strand_id
1 'polypeptide(L)'
;MRAIGSDSIAPRNQEGIPMIRRAFTMRLQPGKLAEYKHFHDNVWPELVAEIEKSGIATMTIFENDPVLFLYSEIVDESAWDKLWHTKIHDKWSEEAMNPLMFFRDDGIVDSTSLREIFHLETKAAAKR
;
A
#
# COMPACT_ATOMS: atom_id res chain seq x y z
N MET A 1 26.56 15.49 -11.83
CA MET A 1 26.48 15.15 -10.42
C MET A 1 25.63 13.91 -10.26
N ARG A 2 26.11 12.97 -9.51
CA ARG A 2 25.28 11.81 -9.28
C ARG A 2 24.05 12.18 -8.44
N ALA A 3 23.07 11.30 -8.43
CA ALA A 3 21.80 11.56 -7.77
C ALA A 3 21.90 11.40 -6.25
N ILE A 4 22.72 12.24 -5.60
CA ILE A 4 22.92 12.21 -4.17
C ILE A 4 21.59 12.38 -3.44
N GLY A 5 20.76 13.30 -3.94
CA GLY A 5 19.46 13.56 -3.32
C GLY A 5 18.55 12.34 -3.29
N SER A 6 18.61 11.49 -4.33
CA SER A 6 17.75 10.31 -4.37
C SER A 6 18.03 9.37 -3.22
N ASP A 7 19.32 9.11 -2.95
CA ASP A 7 19.69 8.20 -1.86
C ASP A 7 19.35 8.80 -0.50
N SER A 8 19.55 10.10 -0.33
CA SER A 8 19.35 10.76 0.96
C SER A 8 17.88 10.96 1.31
N ILE A 9 16.98 10.96 0.30
CA ILE A 9 15.55 11.20 0.53
C ILE A 9 14.73 9.92 0.52
N ALA A 10 15.32 8.76 0.23
CA ALA A 10 14.59 7.50 0.24
C ALA A 10 14.22 7.15 1.69
N PRO A 11 12.98 6.68 1.95
CA PRO A 11 12.63 6.21 3.27
C PRO A 11 13.43 4.96 3.62
N ARG A 12 13.56 4.68 4.90
CA ARG A 12 14.34 3.53 5.36
C ARG A 12 13.56 2.80 6.45
N ASN A 13 13.74 1.48 6.50
CA ASN A 13 13.18 0.70 7.60
C ASN A 13 14.03 0.89 8.87
N GLN A 14 13.72 0.15 9.94
CA GLN A 14 14.39 0.27 11.22
C GLN A 14 15.88 -0.06 11.15
N GLU A 15 16.27 -0.92 10.22
CA GLU A 15 17.68 -1.28 10.02
C GLU A 15 18.41 -0.33 9.06
N GLY A 16 17.76 0.74 8.62
CA GLY A 16 18.36 1.68 7.70
C GLY A 16 18.34 1.24 6.23
N ILE A 17 17.60 0.19 5.90
CA ILE A 17 17.48 -0.29 4.51
C ILE A 17 16.61 0.69 3.72
N PRO A 18 17.09 1.19 2.57
CA PRO A 18 16.31 2.10 1.75
C PRO A 18 15.01 1.46 1.27
N MET A 19 13.92 2.23 1.27
CA MET A 19 12.62 1.80 0.83
C MET A 19 12.16 2.64 -0.35
N ILE A 20 11.33 2.05 -1.19
CA ILE A 20 10.70 2.74 -2.31
C ILE A 20 9.31 3.15 -1.85
N ARG A 21 8.96 4.43 -2.06
CA ARG A 21 7.61 4.90 -1.76
C ARG A 21 6.71 4.63 -2.95
N ARG A 22 5.52 4.09 -2.67
CA ARG A 22 4.49 3.84 -3.69
C ARG A 22 3.14 4.21 -3.15
N ALA A 23 2.35 4.88 -3.98
CA ALA A 23 1.00 5.26 -3.59
C ALA A 23 0.05 5.06 -4.77
N PHE A 24 -1.21 4.79 -4.45
CA PHE A 24 -2.24 4.69 -5.47
C PHE A 24 -3.60 5.00 -4.87
N THR A 25 -4.55 5.33 -5.73
CA THR A 25 -5.94 5.55 -5.32
C THR A 25 -6.79 4.38 -5.73
N MET A 26 -7.83 4.16 -4.95
CA MET A 26 -8.86 3.15 -5.22
C MET A 26 -10.22 3.79 -4.93
N ARG A 27 -11.29 3.11 -5.26
CA ARG A 27 -12.63 3.63 -5.05
C ARG A 27 -13.52 2.60 -4.37
N LEU A 28 -14.24 3.05 -3.36
CA LEU A 28 -15.25 2.23 -2.69
C LEU A 28 -16.56 2.25 -3.45
N GLN A 29 -17.32 1.17 -3.36
CA GLN A 29 -18.72 1.16 -3.70
C GLN A 29 -19.46 2.10 -2.74
N PRO A 30 -20.57 2.72 -3.17
CA PRO A 30 -21.30 3.64 -2.32
C PRO A 30 -21.68 3.04 -0.96
N GLY A 31 -21.43 3.78 0.11
CA GLY A 31 -21.84 3.39 1.45
C GLY A 31 -21.03 2.29 2.09
N LYS A 32 -19.84 1.98 1.59
CA LYS A 32 -19.07 0.82 2.07
C LYS A 32 -17.88 1.17 2.96
N LEU A 33 -17.68 2.42 3.32
CA LEU A 33 -16.51 2.82 4.09
C LEU A 33 -16.44 2.11 5.45
N ALA A 34 -17.56 2.02 6.16
CA ALA A 34 -17.57 1.41 7.49
C ALA A 34 -17.17 -0.07 7.44
N GLU A 35 -17.68 -0.81 6.45
CA GLU A 35 -17.32 -2.22 6.28
C GLU A 35 -15.84 -2.37 5.90
N TYR A 36 -15.36 -1.49 5.02
CA TYR A 36 -13.96 -1.50 4.60
C TYR A 36 -13.04 -1.30 5.80
N LYS A 37 -13.37 -0.30 6.64
CA LYS A 37 -12.59 -0.06 7.85
C LYS A 37 -12.66 -1.25 8.80
N HIS A 38 -13.83 -1.86 8.98
CA HIS A 38 -13.98 -3.02 9.85
C HIS A 38 -13.06 -4.17 9.45
N PHE A 39 -13.00 -4.48 8.14
CA PHE A 39 -12.12 -5.56 7.66
C PHE A 39 -10.65 -5.22 7.89
N HIS A 40 -10.26 -3.96 7.73
CA HIS A 40 -8.87 -3.56 7.95
C HIS A 40 -8.49 -3.48 9.43
N ASP A 41 -9.43 -3.13 10.29
CA ASP A 41 -9.21 -3.20 11.74
C ASP A 41 -9.02 -4.65 12.20
N ASN A 42 -9.50 -5.60 11.43
CA ASN A 42 -9.45 -7.03 11.72
C ASN A 42 -8.73 -7.80 10.60
N VAL A 43 -7.68 -7.23 10.06
CA VAL A 43 -6.95 -7.84 8.94
C VAL A 43 -6.42 -9.22 9.35
N TRP A 44 -6.52 -10.18 8.43
CA TRP A 44 -6.13 -11.55 8.71
C TRP A 44 -4.63 -11.67 8.98
N PRO A 45 -4.21 -12.37 10.03
CA PRO A 45 -2.78 -12.57 10.29
C PRO A 45 -2.02 -13.21 9.14
N GLU A 46 -2.66 -14.14 8.42
CA GLU A 46 -2.04 -14.78 7.26
C GLU A 46 -1.79 -13.78 6.13
N LEU A 47 -2.69 -12.81 5.97
CA LEU A 47 -2.51 -11.77 4.98
C LEU A 47 -1.37 -10.83 5.37
N VAL A 48 -1.31 -10.45 6.63
CA VAL A 48 -0.21 -9.60 7.13
C VAL A 48 1.13 -10.29 6.90
N ALA A 49 1.22 -11.59 7.18
CA ALA A 49 2.45 -12.36 6.94
C ALA A 49 2.84 -12.34 5.46
N GLU A 50 1.87 -12.45 4.55
CA GLU A 50 2.15 -12.45 3.12
C GLU A 50 2.51 -11.04 2.62
N ILE A 51 1.92 -10.00 3.21
CA ILE A 51 2.30 -8.61 2.92
C ILE A 51 3.77 -8.41 3.24
N GLU A 52 4.20 -8.84 4.42
CA GLU A 52 5.59 -8.75 4.83
C GLU A 52 6.51 -9.54 3.90
N LYS A 53 6.14 -10.78 3.62
CA LYS A 53 6.92 -11.67 2.76
C LYS A 53 7.05 -11.11 1.34
N SER A 54 6.03 -10.41 0.86
CA SER A 54 6.06 -9.80 -0.47
C SER A 54 7.00 -8.60 -0.56
N GLY A 55 7.42 -8.05 0.59
CA GLY A 55 8.34 -6.92 0.61
C GLY A 55 7.67 -5.58 0.84
N ILE A 56 6.46 -5.56 1.37
CA ILE A 56 5.77 -4.32 1.73
C ILE A 56 6.05 -4.07 3.21
N ALA A 57 6.85 -3.05 3.48
CA ALA A 57 7.28 -2.75 4.85
C ALA A 57 6.22 -1.97 5.63
N THR A 58 5.55 -1.03 4.98
CA THR A 58 4.47 -0.27 5.60
C THR A 58 3.34 -0.06 4.61
N MET A 59 2.15 0.08 5.15
CA MET A 59 0.97 0.36 4.36
C MET A 59 0.05 1.26 5.18
N THR A 60 -0.34 2.39 4.61
CA THR A 60 -1.24 3.35 5.26
C THR A 60 -2.33 3.74 4.29
N ILE A 61 -3.56 3.72 4.74
CA ILE A 61 -4.70 4.07 3.90
C ILE A 61 -5.40 5.28 4.48
N PHE A 62 -5.59 6.28 3.65
CA PHE A 62 -6.38 7.48 3.96
C PHE A 62 -7.66 7.44 3.13
N GLU A 63 -8.70 8.09 3.59
CA GLU A 63 -9.96 8.11 2.85
C GLU A 63 -10.47 9.54 2.62
N ASN A 64 -11.13 9.69 1.51
CA ASN A 64 -12.04 10.81 1.23
C ASN A 64 -13.19 10.16 0.47
N ASP A 65 -14.05 9.49 1.24
CA ASP A 65 -15.10 8.61 0.74
C ASP A 65 -15.80 9.19 -0.49
N PRO A 66 -15.86 8.47 -1.61
CA PRO A 66 -15.54 7.06 -1.83
C PRO A 66 -14.10 6.78 -2.28
N VAL A 67 -13.22 7.77 -2.26
CA VAL A 67 -11.84 7.61 -2.73
C VAL A 67 -10.95 7.20 -1.58
N LEU A 68 -10.10 6.20 -1.83
CA LEU A 68 -9.09 5.74 -0.90
C LEU A 68 -7.71 6.09 -1.44
N PHE A 69 -6.81 6.48 -0.55
CA PHE A 69 -5.42 6.80 -0.86
C PHE A 69 -4.55 5.84 -0.08
N LEU A 70 -3.82 4.99 -0.78
CA LEU A 70 -2.92 4.06 -0.13
C LEU A 70 -1.48 4.52 -0.34
N TYR A 71 -0.73 4.63 0.76
CA TYR A 71 0.71 4.89 0.74
C TYR A 71 1.43 3.66 1.28
N SER A 72 2.54 3.31 0.66
CA SER A 72 3.34 2.17 1.09
C SER A 72 4.82 2.43 0.92
N GLU A 73 5.61 1.73 1.72
CA GLU A 73 7.06 1.66 1.57
C GLU A 73 7.41 0.21 1.28
N ILE A 74 8.09 -0.02 0.18
CA ILE A 74 8.34 -1.37 -0.33
C ILE A 74 9.85 -1.58 -0.55
N VAL A 75 10.28 -2.84 -0.50
CA VAL A 75 11.71 -3.17 -0.64
C VAL A 75 12.16 -3.18 -2.10
N ASP A 76 11.27 -3.52 -3.03
CA ASP A 76 11.55 -3.40 -4.46
C ASP A 76 10.26 -3.23 -5.24
N GLU A 77 10.40 -2.91 -6.53
CA GLU A 77 9.28 -2.55 -7.39
C GLU A 77 8.24 -3.66 -7.57
N SER A 78 8.63 -4.92 -7.35
CA SER A 78 7.74 -6.05 -7.58
C SER A 78 6.87 -6.41 -6.37
N ALA A 79 7.01 -5.69 -5.24
CA ALA A 79 6.37 -6.10 -4.00
C ALA A 79 4.85 -6.20 -4.12
N TRP A 80 4.20 -5.17 -4.68
CA TRP A 80 2.75 -5.19 -4.84
C TRP A 80 2.29 -6.26 -5.82
N ASP A 81 3.01 -6.44 -6.92
CA ASP A 81 2.66 -7.47 -7.89
C ASP A 81 2.74 -8.86 -7.28
N LYS A 82 3.76 -9.11 -6.45
CA LYS A 82 3.87 -10.37 -5.72
C LYS A 82 2.68 -10.59 -4.81
N LEU A 83 2.30 -9.59 -4.03
CA LEU A 83 1.18 -9.71 -3.10
C LEU A 83 -0.12 -10.01 -3.84
N TRP A 84 -0.38 -9.29 -4.92
CA TRP A 84 -1.63 -9.41 -5.66
C TRP A 84 -1.82 -10.79 -6.30
N HIS A 85 -0.74 -11.56 -6.46
CA HIS A 85 -0.81 -12.89 -7.06
C HIS A 85 -0.71 -14.02 -6.02
N THR A 86 -0.83 -13.72 -4.74
CA THR A 86 -0.84 -14.75 -3.70
C THR A 86 -2.25 -15.29 -3.49
N LYS A 87 -2.33 -16.54 -3.04
CA LYS A 87 -3.62 -17.18 -2.77
C LYS A 87 -4.37 -16.49 -1.63
N ILE A 88 -3.64 -16.07 -0.60
CA ILE A 88 -4.29 -15.42 0.55
C ILE A 88 -4.86 -14.06 0.15
N HIS A 89 -4.20 -13.34 -0.76
CA HIS A 89 -4.74 -12.07 -1.25
C HIS A 89 -5.97 -12.30 -2.13
N ASP A 90 -5.97 -13.36 -2.94
CA ASP A 90 -7.15 -13.73 -3.72
C ASP A 90 -8.33 -14.01 -2.80
N LYS A 91 -8.10 -14.75 -1.71
CA LYS A 91 -9.13 -15.05 -0.73
C LYS A 91 -9.65 -13.77 -0.06
N TRP A 92 -8.75 -12.88 0.31
CA TRP A 92 -9.11 -11.58 0.87
C TRP A 92 -9.97 -10.78 -0.09
N SER A 93 -9.58 -10.74 -1.36
CA SER A 93 -10.35 -10.03 -2.39
C SER A 93 -11.74 -10.61 -2.55
N GLU A 94 -11.86 -11.93 -2.60
CA GLU A 94 -13.14 -12.59 -2.82
C GLU A 94 -14.06 -12.50 -1.62
N GLU A 95 -13.53 -12.72 -0.41
CA GLU A 95 -14.37 -12.83 0.78
C GLU A 95 -14.62 -11.50 1.47
N ALA A 96 -13.68 -10.57 1.40
CA ALA A 96 -13.78 -9.32 2.14
C ALA A 96 -13.96 -8.10 1.24
N MET A 97 -13.19 -7.99 0.18
CA MET A 97 -13.13 -6.76 -0.59
C MET A 97 -14.09 -6.71 -1.78
N ASN A 98 -14.42 -7.85 -2.37
CA ASN A 98 -15.20 -7.88 -3.60
C ASN A 98 -16.50 -7.07 -3.53
N PRO A 99 -17.33 -7.20 -2.50
CA PRO A 99 -18.55 -6.41 -2.45
C PRO A 99 -18.33 -4.93 -2.12
N LEU A 100 -17.13 -4.55 -1.72
CA LEU A 100 -16.86 -3.21 -1.21
C LEU A 100 -16.18 -2.30 -2.23
N MET A 101 -15.52 -2.87 -3.25
CA MET A 101 -14.65 -2.12 -4.16
C MET A 101 -14.92 -2.48 -5.61
N PHE A 102 -14.22 -1.80 -6.51
CA PHE A 102 -14.24 -2.11 -7.94
C PHE A 102 -13.01 -2.93 -8.29
N PHE A 103 -13.20 -3.92 -9.17
CA PHE A 103 -12.12 -4.83 -9.58
C PHE A 103 -11.98 -4.84 -11.09
N ARG A 104 -10.75 -5.07 -11.53
CA ARG A 104 -10.42 -5.25 -12.93
C ARG A 104 -10.85 -6.65 -13.38
N ASP A 105 -10.83 -6.88 -14.70
CA ASP A 105 -11.21 -8.17 -15.26
C ASP A 105 -10.30 -9.31 -14.78
N ASP A 106 -9.05 -8.98 -14.41
CA ASP A 106 -8.09 -9.98 -13.92
C ASP A 106 -8.25 -10.27 -12.41
N GLY A 107 -9.26 -9.70 -11.76
CA GLY A 107 -9.52 -9.93 -10.34
C GLY A 107 -8.69 -9.08 -9.40
N ILE A 108 -7.87 -8.19 -9.92
CA ILE A 108 -7.09 -7.26 -9.09
C ILE A 108 -7.88 -5.97 -8.91
N VAL A 109 -7.79 -5.38 -7.72
CA VAL A 109 -8.50 -4.15 -7.41
C VAL A 109 -8.18 -3.07 -8.45
N ASP A 110 -9.22 -2.36 -8.90
CA ASP A 110 -9.04 -1.23 -9.81
C ASP A 110 -8.38 -0.08 -9.05
N SER A 111 -7.19 0.30 -9.49
CA SER A 111 -6.39 1.31 -8.80
C SER A 111 -5.66 2.18 -9.81
N THR A 112 -5.36 3.40 -9.39
CA THR A 112 -4.58 4.34 -10.20
C THR A 112 -3.29 4.65 -9.47
N SER A 113 -2.16 4.30 -10.08
CA SER A 113 -0.85 4.60 -9.52
C SER A 113 -0.62 6.10 -9.50
N LEU A 114 -0.04 6.58 -8.41
CA LEU A 114 0.32 7.98 -8.24
C LEU A 114 1.82 8.12 -8.40
N ARG A 115 2.22 9.20 -9.09
CA ARG A 115 3.64 9.49 -9.28
C ARG A 115 4.07 10.49 -8.21
N GLU A 116 5.15 10.16 -7.51
CA GLU A 116 5.72 11.11 -6.55
C GLU A 116 6.36 12.25 -7.32
N ILE A 117 6.02 13.49 -6.96
CA ILE A 117 6.60 14.68 -7.59
C ILE A 117 7.40 15.53 -6.61
N PHE A 118 7.32 15.26 -5.33
CA PHE A 118 8.05 16.02 -4.34
C PHE A 118 8.14 15.23 -3.04
N HIS A 119 9.29 15.29 -2.42
CA HIS A 119 9.52 14.72 -1.09
C HIS A 119 10.53 15.60 -0.35
N LEU A 120 10.28 15.84 0.92
CA LEU A 120 11.18 16.62 1.77
C LEU A 120 11.35 15.91 3.10
N GLU A 121 12.57 15.72 3.50
CA GLU A 121 12.90 15.29 4.87
C GLU A 121 13.63 16.40 5.56
N THR A 122 13.16 16.75 6.75
CA THR A 122 13.80 17.76 7.60
C THR A 122 14.45 17.05 8.79
N LYS A 123 15.12 17.83 9.63
CA LYS A 123 15.72 17.28 10.85
C LYS A 123 14.68 16.66 11.78
N ALA A 124 13.41 17.04 11.66
CA ALA A 124 12.34 16.44 12.47
C ALA A 124 12.20 14.94 12.20
N ALA A 125 12.46 14.48 10.97
CA ALA A 125 12.38 13.07 10.63
C ALA A 125 13.41 12.24 11.38
N ALA A 126 14.56 12.81 11.70
CA ALA A 126 15.64 12.10 12.39
C ALA A 126 15.35 11.85 13.88
N LYS A 127 14.28 12.44 14.40
CA LYS A 127 13.93 12.34 15.83
C LYS A 127 12.88 11.27 16.12
N ARG A 128 12.44 10.57 15.11
CA ARG A 128 11.44 9.51 15.29
C ARG A 128 12.06 8.24 15.84
#